data_a17d28ba43a6e1d58bae05dfced1129d
#
_entry.id   a17d28ba43a6e1d58bae05dfced1129d
#
_cell.length_a   1.000
_cell.length_b   1.000
_cell.length_c   1.000
_cell.angle_alpha   90.00
_cell.angle_beta   90.00
_cell.angle_gamma   90.00
#
_symmetry.space_group_name_H-M   'P 1'
#
loop_
_entity.id
_entity.type
_entity.pdbx_description
1 polymer ?
#
loop_
_entity_poly.entity_id
_entity_poly.type
_entity_poly.pdbx_seq_one_letter_code
_entity_poly.pdbx_strand_id
1 'polypeptide(L)'
;LNKGEDMLINYSTKELDLCARIMRAEALAEGDLGMLMVGNVVVNRAIADCLDFTNVRTITDVIYQKNQFSGTKSSLFHSSSTTKEKELAKRVLKGEYYHPATNALYFYAPKTKENCKNTWFGQSYSGRYKNHCFYEPKSGVCKELH
;
A
#
# COMPACT_ATOMS: atom_id res chain seq x y z
N LEU A 1 0.14 -24.50 3.54
CA LEU A 1 -0.60 -23.63 2.66
C LEU A 1 0.33 -23.01 1.62
N ASN A 2 -0.01 -23.16 0.36
CA ASN A 2 0.78 -22.56 -0.71
C ASN A 2 0.32 -21.14 -0.97
N LYS A 3 1.00 -20.18 -0.39
CA LYS A 3 0.66 -18.77 -0.54
C LYS A 3 0.84 -18.23 -1.96
N GLY A 4 1.62 -18.90 -2.80
CA GLY A 4 1.77 -18.52 -4.20
C GLY A 4 0.51 -18.76 -5.03
N GLU A 5 -0.37 -19.63 -4.55
CA GLU A 5 -1.63 -19.96 -5.22
C GLU A 5 -2.84 -19.28 -4.59
N ASP A 6 -2.76 -18.90 -3.31
CA ASP A 6 -3.86 -18.27 -2.59
C ASP A 6 -3.72 -16.76 -2.63
N MET A 7 -4.83 -16.10 -2.89
CA MET A 7 -4.88 -14.64 -2.83
C MET A 7 -5.06 -14.22 -1.37
N LEU A 8 -4.35 -13.17 -0.95
CA LEU A 8 -4.55 -12.59 0.38
C LEU A 8 -5.95 -11.99 0.55
N ILE A 9 -6.46 -11.39 -0.51
CA ILE A 9 -7.80 -10.82 -0.55
C ILE A 9 -8.42 -11.10 -1.90
N ASN A 10 -9.73 -11.13 -1.95
CA ASN A 10 -10.45 -11.23 -3.21
C ASN A 10 -10.44 -9.87 -3.92
N TYR A 11 -10.32 -9.90 -5.22
CA TYR A 11 -10.37 -8.69 -6.04
C TYR A 11 -11.02 -8.96 -7.39
N SER A 12 -11.70 -7.96 -7.92
CA SER A 12 -12.26 -7.99 -9.27
C SER A 12 -11.23 -7.49 -10.27
N THR A 13 -11.50 -7.68 -11.56
CA THR A 13 -10.68 -7.11 -12.64
C THR A 13 -10.58 -5.59 -12.51
N LYS A 14 -11.67 -4.94 -12.13
CA LYS A 14 -11.70 -3.49 -11.90
C LYS A 14 -10.79 -3.11 -10.72
N GLU A 15 -10.81 -3.89 -9.66
CA GLU A 15 -9.97 -3.62 -8.48
C GLU A 15 -8.49 -3.86 -8.77
N LEU A 16 -8.16 -4.82 -9.61
CA LEU A 16 -6.78 -4.99 -10.07
C LEU A 16 -6.29 -3.73 -10.78
N ASP A 17 -7.08 -3.19 -11.69
CA ASP A 17 -6.75 -1.94 -12.38
C ASP A 17 -6.64 -0.77 -11.42
N LEU A 18 -7.58 -0.64 -10.48
CA LEU A 18 -7.54 0.42 -9.46
C LEU A 18 -6.28 0.33 -8.59
N CYS A 19 -5.91 -0.87 -8.17
CA CYS A 19 -4.70 -1.10 -7.38
C CYS A 19 -3.46 -0.67 -8.16
N ALA A 20 -3.35 -1.09 -9.41
CA ALA A 20 -2.24 -0.72 -10.28
C ALA A 20 -2.18 0.80 -10.46
N ARG A 21 -3.31 1.45 -10.60
CA ARG A 21 -3.40 2.90 -10.80
C ARG A 21 -2.97 3.67 -9.56
N ILE A 22 -3.36 3.25 -8.36
CA ILE A 22 -2.92 3.94 -7.13
C ILE A 22 -1.44 3.71 -6.86
N MET A 23 -0.92 2.52 -7.13
CA MET A 23 0.51 2.24 -7.02
C MET A 23 1.32 3.19 -7.90
N ARG A 24 0.87 3.38 -9.13
CA ARG A 24 1.49 4.33 -10.07
C ARG A 24 1.37 5.77 -9.58
N ALA A 25 0.17 6.17 -9.18
CA ALA A 25 -0.08 7.55 -8.76
C ALA A 25 0.78 7.97 -7.57
N GLU A 26 1.02 7.03 -6.64
CA GLU A 26 1.77 7.32 -5.42
C GLU A 26 3.28 7.11 -5.58
N ALA A 27 3.74 6.26 -6.50
CA ALA A 27 5.14 5.83 -6.48
C ALA A 27 5.78 5.62 -7.87
N LEU A 28 5.24 6.17 -8.94
CA LEU A 28 5.81 5.98 -10.28
C LEU A 28 7.31 6.35 -10.32
N ALA A 29 7.68 7.47 -9.73
CA ALA A 29 9.06 7.95 -9.72
C ALA A 29 9.99 7.09 -8.87
N GLU A 30 9.44 6.24 -8.01
CA GLU A 30 10.21 5.33 -7.16
C GLU A 30 10.55 4.00 -7.85
N GLY A 31 9.99 3.77 -9.04
CA GLY A 31 10.20 2.54 -9.79
C GLY A 31 9.33 1.38 -9.32
N ASP A 32 9.61 0.20 -9.88
CA ASP A 32 8.78 -0.99 -9.63
C ASP A 32 8.69 -1.36 -8.15
N LEU A 33 9.82 -1.35 -7.45
CA LEU A 33 9.84 -1.73 -6.04
C LEU A 33 9.06 -0.73 -5.18
N GLY A 34 9.19 0.57 -5.48
CA GLY A 34 8.40 1.59 -4.78
C GLY A 34 6.91 1.41 -5.01
N MET A 35 6.51 1.09 -6.23
CA MET A 35 5.11 0.80 -6.53
C MET A 35 4.64 -0.45 -5.80
N LEU A 36 5.44 -1.51 -5.76
CA LEU A 36 5.12 -2.72 -5.00
C LEU A 36 4.90 -2.42 -3.51
N MET A 37 5.74 -1.56 -2.94
CA MET A 37 5.60 -1.17 -1.52
C MET A 37 4.31 -0.41 -1.25
N VAL A 38 3.90 0.49 -2.14
CA VAL A 38 2.58 1.14 -2.01
C VAL A 38 1.46 0.09 -2.11
N GLY A 39 1.60 -0.87 -3.01
CA GLY A 39 0.67 -1.99 -3.12
C GLY A 39 0.59 -2.81 -1.84
N ASN A 40 1.72 -3.03 -1.16
CA ASN A 40 1.74 -3.70 0.14
C ASN A 40 0.89 -2.93 1.16
N VAL A 41 1.01 -1.61 1.19
CA VAL A 41 0.19 -0.80 2.10
C VAL A 41 -1.29 -0.94 1.78
N VAL A 42 -1.66 -0.92 0.51
CA VAL A 42 -3.06 -1.10 0.08
C VAL A 42 -3.61 -2.44 0.59
N VAL A 43 -2.88 -3.52 0.36
CA VAL A 43 -3.29 -4.86 0.81
C VAL A 43 -3.35 -4.93 2.33
N ASN A 44 -2.33 -4.40 3.01
CA ASN A 44 -2.29 -4.41 4.47
C ASN A 44 -3.51 -3.70 5.07
N ARG A 45 -3.91 -2.57 4.51
CA ARG A 45 -5.11 -1.84 4.96
C ARG A 45 -6.39 -2.65 4.79
N ALA A 46 -6.48 -3.45 3.73
CA ALA A 46 -7.65 -4.29 3.48
C ALA A 46 -7.76 -5.47 4.45
N ILE A 47 -6.64 -5.96 4.99
CA ILE A 47 -6.64 -7.13 5.86
C ILE A 47 -6.45 -6.81 7.35
N ALA A 48 -6.05 -5.60 7.70
CA ALA A 48 -5.66 -5.26 9.06
C ALA A 48 -6.83 -5.20 10.04
N ASP A 49 -7.94 -4.64 9.62
CA ASP A 49 -9.13 -4.43 10.47
C ASP A 49 -8.78 -3.79 11.81
N CYS A 50 -7.98 -2.73 11.77
CA CYS A 50 -7.55 -2.01 12.95
C CYS A 50 -7.24 -0.55 12.62
N LEU A 51 -7.14 0.29 13.66
CA LEU A 51 -6.85 1.72 13.54
C LEU A 51 -7.84 2.39 12.58
N ASP A 52 -7.34 3.22 11.66
CA ASP A 52 -8.18 3.91 10.67
C ASP A 52 -8.80 2.96 9.63
N PHE A 53 -8.42 1.69 9.64
CA PHE A 53 -8.81 0.72 8.62
C PHE A 53 -9.77 -0.35 9.13
N THR A 54 -10.41 -0.10 10.27
CA THR A 54 -11.48 -0.94 10.79
C THR A 54 -12.65 -0.92 9.80
N ASN A 55 -13.13 -2.09 9.41
CA ASN A 55 -14.20 -2.27 8.42
C ASN A 55 -13.84 -1.83 6.98
N VAL A 56 -12.58 -1.60 6.69
CA VAL A 56 -12.08 -1.36 5.34
C VAL A 56 -11.54 -2.69 4.84
N ARG A 57 -12.23 -3.34 3.88
CA ARG A 57 -11.95 -4.75 3.56
C ARG A 57 -11.70 -5.03 2.09
N THR A 58 -12.04 -4.11 1.20
CA THR A 58 -11.85 -4.30 -0.24
C THR A 58 -10.83 -3.30 -0.76
N ILE A 59 -10.26 -3.60 -1.91
CA ILE A 59 -9.35 -2.67 -2.59
C ILE A 59 -10.06 -1.35 -2.87
N THR A 60 -11.31 -1.41 -3.32
CA THR A 60 -12.11 -0.20 -3.57
C THR A 60 -12.24 0.63 -2.30
N ASP A 61 -12.59 -0.01 -1.18
CA ASP A 61 -12.73 0.69 0.10
C ASP A 61 -11.43 1.37 0.52
N VAL A 62 -10.31 0.67 0.38
CA VAL A 62 -8.99 1.22 0.76
C VAL A 62 -8.66 2.45 -0.07
N ILE A 63 -8.79 2.34 -1.39
CA ILE A 63 -8.35 3.39 -2.32
C ILE A 63 -9.19 4.66 -2.17
N TYR A 64 -10.50 4.50 -1.99
CA TYR A 64 -11.42 5.64 -1.90
C TYR A 64 -11.72 6.07 -0.46
N GLN A 65 -11.04 5.52 0.52
CA GLN A 65 -11.18 5.97 1.90
C GLN A 65 -10.81 7.46 1.99
N LYS A 66 -11.69 8.24 2.59
CA LYS A 66 -11.53 9.70 2.66
C LYS A 66 -10.19 10.09 3.27
N ASN A 67 -9.49 11.00 2.61
CA ASN A 67 -8.24 11.61 3.08
C ASN A 67 -7.06 10.65 3.20
N GLN A 68 -7.10 9.45 2.58
CA GLN A 68 -5.98 8.52 2.67
C GLN A 68 -5.02 8.61 1.49
N PHE A 69 -5.52 8.68 0.27
CA PHE A 69 -4.66 8.77 -0.91
C PHE A 69 -4.94 10.04 -1.69
N SER A 70 -3.99 10.98 -1.67
CA SER A 70 -4.06 12.18 -2.50
C SER A 70 -3.95 11.84 -3.99
N GLY A 71 -3.28 10.73 -4.31
CA GLY A 71 -3.06 10.28 -5.68
C GLY A 71 -4.35 10.06 -6.47
N THR A 72 -5.48 9.77 -5.81
CA THR A 72 -6.77 9.60 -6.50
C THR A 72 -7.22 10.84 -7.26
N LYS A 73 -6.66 12.01 -6.93
CA LYS A 73 -6.95 13.27 -7.63
C LYS A 73 -5.99 13.55 -8.77
N SER A 74 -4.95 12.74 -8.96
CA SER A 74 -3.95 12.98 -9.99
C SER A 74 -4.37 12.39 -11.33
N SER A 75 -3.85 12.96 -12.43
CA SER A 75 -4.06 12.41 -13.75
C SER A 75 -3.49 11.00 -13.91
N LEU A 76 -2.43 10.67 -13.16
CA LEU A 76 -1.84 9.33 -13.17
C LEU A 76 -2.84 8.28 -12.70
N PHE A 77 -3.71 8.61 -11.76
CA PHE A 77 -4.73 7.68 -11.28
C PHE A 77 -5.87 7.50 -12.30
N HIS A 78 -6.17 8.51 -13.08
CA HIS A 78 -7.35 8.52 -13.96
C HIS A 78 -7.11 7.94 -15.35
N SER A 79 -5.90 7.52 -15.67
CA SER A 79 -5.64 6.78 -16.91
C SER A 79 -5.52 5.29 -16.64
N SER A 80 -5.89 4.48 -17.64
CA SER A 80 -5.81 3.01 -17.52
C SER A 80 -4.41 2.55 -17.17
N SER A 81 -4.32 1.50 -16.37
CA SER A 81 -3.04 0.90 -16.04
C SER A 81 -2.47 0.11 -17.21
N THR A 82 -1.14 0.02 -17.26
CA THR A 82 -0.44 -0.79 -18.24
C THR A 82 -0.44 -2.26 -17.83
N THR A 83 -0.09 -3.13 -18.77
CA THR A 83 0.10 -4.56 -18.48
C THR A 83 1.12 -4.78 -17.39
N LYS A 84 2.25 -4.07 -17.45
CA LYS A 84 3.31 -4.16 -16.43
C LYS A 84 2.79 -3.75 -15.05
N GLU A 85 2.05 -2.66 -14.98
CA GLU A 85 1.49 -2.18 -13.71
C GLU A 85 0.51 -3.17 -13.12
N LYS A 86 -0.33 -3.79 -13.95
CA LYS A 86 -1.24 -4.85 -13.51
C LYS A 86 -0.48 -6.08 -13.01
N GLU A 87 0.63 -6.44 -13.64
CA GLU A 87 1.47 -7.54 -13.16
C GLU A 87 2.05 -7.25 -11.78
N LEU A 88 2.51 -6.02 -11.54
CA LEU A 88 2.98 -5.61 -10.20
C LEU A 88 1.85 -5.69 -9.17
N ALA A 89 0.67 -5.22 -9.53
CA ALA A 89 -0.49 -5.29 -8.64
C ALA A 89 -0.86 -6.73 -8.30
N LYS A 90 -0.85 -7.63 -9.28
CA LYS A 90 -1.09 -9.07 -9.04
C LYS A 90 -0.11 -9.63 -8.02
N ARG A 91 1.14 -9.25 -8.08
CA ARG A 91 2.17 -9.76 -7.15
C ARG A 91 1.82 -9.43 -5.71
N VAL A 92 1.45 -8.19 -5.43
CA VAL A 92 1.09 -7.81 -4.05
C VAL A 92 -0.24 -8.44 -3.62
N LEU A 93 -1.20 -8.56 -4.52
CA LEU A 93 -2.50 -9.17 -4.22
C LEU A 93 -2.38 -10.67 -3.94
N LYS A 94 -1.34 -11.32 -4.46
CA LYS A 94 -1.03 -12.73 -4.20
C LYS A 94 -0.16 -12.94 -2.95
N GLY A 95 0.29 -11.88 -2.33
CA GLY A 95 0.99 -11.98 -1.05
C GLY A 95 2.47 -11.66 -1.05
N GLU A 96 3.03 -11.14 -2.16
CA GLU A 96 4.41 -10.65 -2.11
C GLU A 96 4.47 -9.37 -1.28
N TYR A 97 5.48 -9.26 -0.41
CA TYR A 97 5.67 -8.06 0.39
C TYR A 97 7.16 -7.78 0.55
N TYR A 98 7.49 -6.50 0.75
CA TYR A 98 8.87 -6.02 0.75
C TYR A 98 9.12 -5.06 1.90
N HIS A 99 10.17 -5.35 2.69
CA HIS A 99 10.61 -4.42 3.72
C HIS A 99 11.04 -3.08 3.08
N PRO A 100 10.65 -1.89 3.63
CA PRO A 100 10.00 -1.67 4.92
C PRO A 100 8.46 -1.64 4.90
N ALA A 101 7.83 -2.03 3.81
CA ALA A 101 6.37 -1.97 3.70
C ALA A 101 5.66 -3.26 4.11
N THR A 102 6.38 -4.31 4.53
CA THR A 102 5.83 -5.63 4.85
C THR A 102 4.55 -5.55 5.70
N ASN A 103 4.59 -4.81 6.79
CA ASN A 103 3.45 -4.65 7.70
C ASN A 103 2.99 -3.20 7.78
N ALA A 104 3.41 -2.35 6.85
CA ALA A 104 3.12 -0.92 6.93
C ALA A 104 1.65 -0.63 6.61
N LEU A 105 1.05 0.22 7.41
CA LEU A 105 -0.29 0.76 7.19
C LEU A 105 -0.26 2.22 6.79
N TYR A 106 0.84 2.92 7.03
CA TYR A 106 0.99 4.34 6.72
C TYR A 106 2.30 4.60 6.02
N PHE A 107 2.29 5.60 5.15
CA PHE A 107 3.51 6.13 4.57
C PHE A 107 3.33 7.61 4.24
N TYR A 108 4.44 8.33 4.11
CA TYR A 108 4.43 9.68 3.59
C TYR A 108 5.75 9.97 2.90
N ALA A 109 5.75 10.97 2.04
CA ALA A 109 6.96 11.45 1.36
C ALA A 109 7.44 12.72 2.09
N PRO A 110 8.59 12.68 2.78
CA PRO A 110 9.12 13.88 3.42
C PRO A 110 9.62 14.86 2.36
N LYS A 111 9.81 16.10 2.76
CA LYS A 111 10.48 17.08 1.90
C LYS A 111 11.91 16.60 1.63
N THR A 112 12.46 17.06 0.50
CA THR A 112 13.82 16.69 0.10
C THR A 112 14.81 16.90 1.24
N LYS A 113 15.62 15.87 1.53
CA LYS A 113 16.64 15.83 2.58
C LYS A 113 16.13 15.82 4.01
N GLU A 114 14.82 15.82 4.24
CA GLU A 114 14.30 15.61 5.60
C GLU A 114 14.40 14.14 5.98
N ASN A 115 14.68 13.91 7.26
CA ASN A 115 14.61 12.57 7.84
C ASN A 115 13.17 12.16 8.06
N CYS A 116 12.93 10.84 8.05
CA CYS A 116 11.62 10.31 8.42
C CYS A 116 11.34 10.59 9.90
N LYS A 117 10.09 10.94 10.22
CA LYS A 117 9.66 11.08 11.59
C LYS A 117 9.75 9.75 12.34
N ASN A 118 9.94 9.78 13.65
CA ASN A 118 10.01 8.58 14.48
C ASN A 118 8.68 7.83 14.55
N THR A 119 7.57 8.56 14.48
CA THR A 119 6.22 8.01 14.48
C THR A 119 5.37 8.76 13.46
N TRP A 120 4.33 8.11 12.97
CA TRP A 120 3.35 8.70 12.07
C TRP A 120 1.98 8.15 12.46
N PHE A 121 1.01 9.03 12.69
CA PHE A 121 -0.28 8.64 13.26
C PHE A 121 -0.13 7.78 14.52
N GLY A 122 0.92 8.05 15.30
CA GLY A 122 1.21 7.32 16.53
C GLY A 122 1.84 5.94 16.32
N GLN A 123 2.13 5.55 15.09
CA GLN A 123 2.63 4.21 14.77
C GLN A 123 4.15 4.20 14.52
N SER A 124 4.73 3.02 14.55
CA SER A 124 6.18 2.82 14.58
C SER A 124 6.82 2.95 13.20
N TYR A 125 7.93 3.65 13.13
CA TYR A 125 8.74 3.74 11.91
C TYR A 125 9.28 2.37 11.54
N SER A 126 9.01 1.91 10.31
CA SER A 126 9.51 0.62 9.82
C SER A 126 10.67 0.75 8.84
N GLY A 127 10.86 1.91 8.23
CA GLY A 127 11.98 2.14 7.33
C GLY A 127 11.64 3.09 6.20
N ARG A 128 12.67 3.42 5.43
CA ARG A 128 12.56 4.31 4.28
C ARG A 128 12.96 3.61 3.00
N TYR A 129 12.22 3.85 1.93
CA TYR A 129 12.64 3.48 0.59
C TYR A 129 12.54 4.72 -0.30
N LYS A 130 13.70 5.16 -0.81
CA LYS A 130 13.81 6.40 -1.62
C LYS A 130 13.09 7.56 -0.92
N ASN A 131 12.04 8.10 -1.51
CA ASN A 131 11.36 9.26 -0.95
C ASN A 131 10.11 8.91 -0.12
N HIS A 132 9.97 7.68 0.32
CA HIS A 132 8.84 7.26 1.16
C HIS A 132 9.30 6.72 2.51
N CYS A 133 8.68 7.21 3.58
CA CYS A 133 8.83 6.71 4.94
C CYS A 133 7.63 5.83 5.25
N PHE A 134 7.87 4.63 5.81
CA PHE A 134 6.81 3.65 6.09
C PHE A 134 6.66 3.42 7.59
N TYR A 135 5.43 3.18 8.01
CA TYR A 135 5.08 3.01 9.43
C TYR A 135 4.15 1.83 9.60
N GLU A 136 4.45 1.01 10.61
CA GLU A 136 3.68 -0.18 10.93
C GLU A 136 3.04 -0.04 12.30
N PRO A 137 1.97 -0.82 12.59
CA PRO A 137 1.34 -0.75 13.89
C PRO A 137 2.33 -1.06 15.01
N LYS A 138 2.22 -0.33 16.11
CA LYS A 138 2.95 -0.69 17.32
C LYS A 138 2.57 -2.10 17.75
N SER A 139 3.52 -2.79 18.40
CA SER A 139 3.31 -4.14 18.90
C SER A 139 2.02 -4.23 19.72
N GLY A 140 1.19 -5.22 19.41
CA GLY A 140 -0.04 -5.48 20.14
C GLY A 140 -1.24 -4.63 19.74
N VAL A 141 -1.08 -3.65 18.85
CA VAL A 141 -2.19 -2.77 18.41
C VAL A 141 -3.07 -3.48 17.39
N CYS A 142 -2.46 -4.17 16.44
CA CYS A 142 -3.18 -4.90 15.40
C CYS A 142 -2.77 -6.37 15.43
N LYS A 143 -3.60 -7.24 14.84
CA LYS A 143 -3.19 -8.62 14.60
C LYS A 143 -1.97 -8.64 13.68
N GLU A 144 -1.21 -9.72 13.72
CA GLU A 144 -0.08 -9.92 12.82
C GLU A 144 -0.57 -10.00 11.37
N LEU A 145 0.05 -9.24 10.47
CA LEU A 145 -0.36 -9.20 9.06
C LEU A 145 0.41 -10.21 8.21
N HIS A 146 1.70 -10.34 8.48
CA HIS A 146 2.58 -11.24 7.70
C HIS A 146 3.59 -11.97 8.58
#